data_fbf62017b5e9f11555b11ba454c071a7
#
_entry.id   fbf62017b5e9f11555b11ba454c071a7
#
_cell.length_a   1.000
_cell.length_b   1.000
_cell.length_c   1.000
_cell.angle_alpha   90.00
_cell.angle_beta   90.00
_cell.angle_gamma   90.00
#
_symmetry.space_group_name_H-M   'P 1'
#
loop_
_entity.id
_entity.type
_entity.pdbx_description
1 polymer ?
#
loop_
_entity_poly.entity_id
_entity_poly.type
_entity_poly.pdbx_seq_one_letter_code
_entity_poly.pdbx_strand_id
1 'polypeptide(L)'
;MNTAYNFIQSYTHDGRIGVLVEFEFELSVTASEPEFLVVSKDIAMHIAALAPRDVKTLLAQPFVKGEHLSVSERLAEASVRVEDRVKVKRYVRWVAESDEPQQEQPEPPAAPAAALRRSAAG
;
A
#
# COMPACT_ATOMS: atom_id res chain seq x y z
N MET A 1 2.31 -15.13 -24.51
CA MET A 1 1.83 -14.08 -23.93
C MET A 1 2.03 -14.13 -22.48
N ASN A 2 2.57 -13.12 -21.92
CA ASN A 2 2.82 -13.09 -20.54
C ASN A 2 1.64 -12.76 -19.77
N THR A 3 1.44 -13.44 -18.68
CA THR A 3 0.37 -13.13 -17.79
C THR A 3 0.97 -12.58 -16.54
N ALA A 4 0.59 -11.40 -16.20
CA ALA A 4 1.08 -10.80 -14.98
C ALA A 4 0.16 -11.13 -13.84
N TYR A 5 0.71 -11.24 -12.66
CA TYR A 5 -0.08 -11.42 -11.45
C TYR A 5 0.01 -10.14 -10.65
N ASN A 6 -1.01 -9.88 -9.88
CA ASN A 6 -1.07 -8.66 -9.08
C ASN A 6 -1.40 -8.96 -7.63
N PHE A 7 -0.90 -8.17 -6.74
CA PHE A 7 -1.16 -8.36 -5.32
C PHE A 7 -1.32 -6.98 -4.68
N ILE A 8 -2.35 -6.82 -3.87
CA ILE A 8 -2.56 -5.55 -3.20
C ILE A 8 -2.20 -5.71 -1.73
N GLN A 9 -1.22 -4.92 -1.29
CA GLN A 9 -0.83 -4.91 0.09
C GLN A 9 -1.48 -3.72 0.77
N SER A 10 -1.87 -3.85 2.01
CA SER A 10 -2.48 -2.76 2.75
C SER A 10 -1.69 -2.45 4.01
N TYR A 11 -1.80 -1.23 4.48
CA TYR A 11 -1.17 -0.83 5.72
C TYR A 11 -2.02 0.28 6.33
N THR A 12 -2.30 0.18 7.62
CA THR A 12 -2.97 1.26 8.30
C THR A 12 -2.14 1.64 9.50
N HIS A 13 -2.13 2.91 9.82
CA HIS A 13 -1.35 3.41 10.95
C HIS A 13 -2.30 4.13 11.89
N ASP A 14 -2.50 3.56 13.06
CA ASP A 14 -3.34 4.14 14.12
C ASP A 14 -4.75 4.45 13.66
N GLY A 15 -5.24 3.76 12.66
CA GLY A 15 -6.57 4.05 12.15
C GLY A 15 -6.68 5.39 11.47
N ARG A 16 -5.56 6.09 11.27
CA ARG A 16 -5.60 7.42 10.71
C ARG A 16 -5.04 7.52 9.30
N ILE A 17 -4.17 6.64 8.92
CA ILE A 17 -3.60 6.65 7.59
C ILE A 17 -3.80 5.27 7.00
N GLY A 18 -4.30 5.19 5.80
CA GLY A 18 -4.49 3.92 5.13
C GLY A 18 -3.84 3.92 3.78
N VAL A 19 -3.19 2.83 3.43
CA VAL A 19 -2.49 2.71 2.15
C VAL A 19 -2.88 1.40 1.52
N LEU A 20 -3.10 1.43 0.22
CA LEU A 20 -3.20 0.22 -0.59
C LEU A 20 -2.18 0.39 -1.69
N VAL A 21 -1.35 -0.61 -1.91
CA VAL A 21 -0.37 -0.55 -2.98
C VAL A 21 -0.46 -1.82 -3.79
N GLU A 22 -0.50 -1.68 -5.10
CA GLU A 22 -0.62 -2.82 -5.98
C GLU A 22 0.71 -3.12 -6.62
N PHE A 23 1.14 -4.39 -6.50
CA PHE A 23 2.38 -4.86 -7.09
C PHE A 23 2.07 -5.77 -8.26
N GLU A 24 2.96 -5.82 -9.23
CA GLU A 24 2.80 -6.67 -10.38
C GLU A 24 4.03 -7.52 -10.53
N PHE A 25 3.88 -8.79 -10.85
CA PHE A 25 5.02 -9.70 -10.99
C PHE A 25 4.63 -10.83 -11.95
N GLU A 26 5.56 -11.71 -12.26
CA GLU A 26 5.35 -12.68 -13.31
C GLU A 26 5.06 -14.11 -12.89
N LEU A 27 5.39 -14.47 -11.65
CA LEU A 27 5.20 -15.83 -11.17
C LEU A 27 4.17 -15.89 -10.07
N SER A 28 3.22 -16.78 -10.17
CA SER A 28 2.16 -16.84 -9.19
C SER A 28 2.69 -17.11 -7.78
N VAL A 29 3.80 -17.81 -7.68
CA VAL A 29 4.32 -18.19 -6.38
C VAL A 29 4.88 -16.98 -5.62
N THR A 30 5.20 -15.92 -6.33
CA THR A 30 5.81 -14.75 -5.69
C THR A 30 4.93 -14.18 -4.59
N ALA A 31 3.62 -14.24 -4.77
CA ALA A 31 2.71 -13.69 -3.76
C ALA A 31 2.81 -14.39 -2.41
N SER A 32 3.36 -15.59 -2.35
CA SER A 32 3.52 -16.27 -1.08
C SER A 32 4.96 -16.30 -0.60
N GLU A 33 5.87 -15.66 -1.32
CA GLU A 33 7.26 -15.64 -0.88
C GLU A 33 7.43 -14.71 0.31
N PRO A 34 8.07 -15.16 1.38
CA PRO A 34 8.23 -14.31 2.56
C PRO A 34 8.92 -12.99 2.26
N GLU A 35 9.92 -13.01 1.41
CA GLU A 35 10.63 -11.77 1.09
C GLU A 35 9.68 -10.78 0.39
N PHE A 36 8.83 -11.27 -0.49
CA PHE A 36 7.89 -10.40 -1.16
C PHE A 36 6.90 -9.81 -0.14
N LEU A 37 6.40 -10.64 0.77
CA LEU A 37 5.44 -10.15 1.74
C LEU A 37 6.06 -9.10 2.64
N VAL A 38 7.31 -9.27 3.01
CA VAL A 38 7.98 -8.30 3.86
C VAL A 38 8.21 -6.98 3.09
N VAL A 39 8.73 -7.04 1.88
CA VAL A 39 9.04 -5.81 1.17
C VAL A 39 7.74 -5.09 0.79
N SER A 40 6.68 -5.82 0.47
CA SER A 40 5.45 -5.17 0.10
C SER A 40 4.87 -4.41 1.29
N LYS A 41 4.94 -4.99 2.48
CA LYS A 41 4.43 -4.31 3.66
C LYS A 41 5.30 -3.12 4.02
N ASP A 42 6.61 -3.26 3.88
CA ASP A 42 7.51 -2.15 4.18
C ASP A 42 7.31 -1.00 3.20
N ILE A 43 7.02 -1.29 1.95
CA ILE A 43 6.76 -0.23 0.99
C ILE A 43 5.42 0.45 1.30
N ALA A 44 4.41 -0.30 1.72
CA ALA A 44 3.15 0.31 2.11
C ALA A 44 3.37 1.24 3.30
N MET A 45 4.19 0.82 4.26
CA MET A 45 4.50 1.65 5.40
C MET A 45 5.26 2.89 4.97
N HIS A 46 6.18 2.75 4.04
CA HIS A 46 6.95 3.87 3.52
C HIS A 46 6.01 4.91 2.89
N ILE A 47 5.02 4.45 2.12
CA ILE A 47 4.08 5.35 1.50
C ILE A 47 3.29 6.09 2.57
N ALA A 48 2.89 5.40 3.64
CA ALA A 48 2.17 6.04 4.72
C ALA A 48 3.02 7.12 5.37
N ALA A 49 4.30 6.87 5.54
CA ALA A 49 5.17 7.79 6.24
C ALA A 49 5.59 8.99 5.40
N LEU A 50 5.88 8.78 4.13
CA LEU A 50 6.49 9.85 3.33
C LEU A 50 5.56 10.47 2.30
N ALA A 51 4.40 9.88 2.08
CA ALA A 51 3.39 10.44 1.20
C ALA A 51 3.93 10.85 -0.18
N PRO A 52 4.60 9.94 -0.89
CA PRO A 52 5.09 10.31 -2.23
C PRO A 52 3.91 10.63 -3.13
N ARG A 53 4.12 11.56 -4.08
CA ARG A 53 2.99 11.99 -4.88
C ARG A 53 2.74 11.07 -6.06
N ASP A 54 3.69 10.27 -6.46
CA ASP A 54 3.47 9.32 -7.54
C ASP A 54 4.50 8.20 -7.46
N VAL A 55 4.35 7.21 -8.31
CA VAL A 55 5.22 6.05 -8.27
C VAL A 55 6.67 6.42 -8.55
N LYS A 56 6.88 7.34 -9.49
CA LYS A 56 8.23 7.74 -9.83
C LYS A 56 8.91 8.35 -8.62
N THR A 57 8.22 9.22 -7.91
CA THR A 57 8.77 9.85 -6.72
C THR A 57 9.00 8.81 -5.64
N LEU A 58 8.05 7.88 -5.46
CA LEU A 58 8.19 6.83 -4.49
C LEU A 58 9.48 6.06 -4.72
N LEU A 59 9.72 5.64 -5.94
CA LEU A 59 10.86 4.80 -6.23
C LEU A 59 12.19 5.51 -6.00
N ALA A 60 12.20 6.82 -6.12
CA ALA A 60 13.42 7.59 -5.93
C ALA A 60 13.70 7.97 -4.48
N GLN A 61 12.72 7.82 -3.59
CA GLN A 61 12.92 8.24 -2.21
C GLN A 61 13.84 7.30 -1.45
N PRO A 62 14.63 7.82 -0.51
CA PRO A 62 15.38 6.93 0.37
C PRO A 62 14.40 6.09 1.16
N PHE A 63 14.67 4.79 1.26
CA PHE A 63 13.74 3.87 1.88
C PHE A 63 13.65 4.12 3.38
N VAL A 64 12.45 4.19 3.89
CA VAL A 64 12.26 4.58 5.28
C VAL A 64 12.92 3.61 6.26
N LYS A 65 13.02 2.35 5.91
CA LYS A 65 13.63 1.39 6.80
C LYS A 65 15.10 1.12 6.50
N GLY A 66 15.66 1.72 5.50
CA GLY A 66 17.07 1.53 5.17
C GLY A 66 17.52 2.62 4.27
N GLU A 67 17.76 3.80 4.82
CA GLU A 67 18.01 4.98 4.03
C GLU A 67 19.17 4.87 3.09
N HIS A 68 20.06 3.91 3.27
CA HIS A 68 21.17 3.75 2.36
C HIS A 68 20.72 3.20 1.02
N LEU A 69 19.47 2.75 0.92
CA LEU A 69 18.89 2.29 -0.34
C LEU A 69 17.70 3.15 -0.70
N SER A 70 17.45 3.34 -1.99
CA SER A 70 16.20 3.95 -2.39
C SER A 70 15.13 2.87 -2.40
N VAL A 71 13.88 3.25 -2.50
CA VAL A 71 12.80 2.29 -2.59
C VAL A 71 13.02 1.39 -3.81
N SER A 72 13.44 1.98 -4.92
CA SER A 72 13.71 1.25 -6.12
C SER A 72 14.80 0.20 -5.91
N GLU A 73 15.84 0.57 -5.19
CA GLU A 73 16.93 -0.36 -4.91
C GLU A 73 16.47 -1.48 -3.98
N ARG A 74 15.67 -1.14 -2.99
CA ARG A 74 15.16 -2.17 -2.09
C ARG A 74 14.26 -3.14 -2.84
N LEU A 75 13.46 -2.62 -3.78
CA LEU A 75 12.58 -3.46 -4.55
C LEU A 75 13.38 -4.36 -5.48
N ALA A 76 14.46 -3.82 -6.05
CA ALA A 76 15.32 -4.62 -6.90
C ALA A 76 15.97 -5.75 -6.12
N GLU A 77 16.35 -5.46 -4.88
CA GLU A 77 16.96 -6.47 -4.03
C GLU A 77 15.96 -7.59 -3.78
N ALA A 78 14.72 -7.25 -3.49
CA ALA A 78 13.68 -8.25 -3.28
C ALA A 78 13.42 -9.05 -4.54
N SER A 79 13.45 -8.38 -5.69
CA SER A 79 13.21 -9.05 -6.96
C SER A 79 14.25 -10.12 -7.22
N VAL A 80 15.49 -9.83 -6.88
CA VAL A 80 16.53 -10.82 -7.03
C VAL A 80 16.29 -11.99 -6.10
N ARG A 81 15.91 -11.73 -4.88
CA ARG A 81 15.71 -12.80 -3.90
C ARG A 81 14.56 -13.71 -4.24
N VAL A 82 13.49 -13.18 -4.80
CA VAL A 82 12.36 -14.03 -5.17
C VAL A 82 12.46 -14.51 -6.61
N GLU A 83 13.50 -14.07 -7.31
CA GLU A 83 13.73 -14.50 -8.69
C GLU A 83 12.55 -14.15 -9.58
N ASP A 84 12.03 -12.96 -9.42
CA ASP A 84 10.91 -12.47 -10.19
C ASP A 84 11.06 -10.97 -10.32
N ARG A 85 10.44 -10.37 -11.31
CA ARG A 85 10.50 -8.95 -11.52
C ARG A 85 9.31 -8.33 -10.86
N VAL A 86 9.49 -7.75 -9.70
CA VAL A 86 8.40 -7.16 -8.93
C VAL A 86 8.36 -5.67 -9.17
N LYS A 87 7.20 -5.14 -9.50
CA LYS A 87 7.05 -3.73 -9.74
C LYS A 87 5.90 -3.16 -8.95
N VAL A 88 6.00 -1.88 -8.59
CA VAL A 88 4.89 -1.17 -7.98
C VAL A 88 4.06 -0.62 -9.12
N LYS A 89 2.79 -0.99 -9.19
CA LYS A 89 1.94 -0.52 -10.25
C LYS A 89 1.23 0.76 -9.90
N ARG A 90 0.70 0.86 -8.70
CA ARG A 90 -0.02 2.06 -8.27
C ARG A 90 -0.29 1.97 -6.78
N TYR A 91 -0.69 3.07 -6.18
CA TYR A 91 -1.05 3.06 -4.77
C TYR A 91 -2.00 4.20 -4.48
N VAL A 92 -2.64 4.13 -3.33
CA VAL A 92 -3.47 5.20 -2.83
C VAL A 92 -3.18 5.34 -1.35
N ARG A 93 -3.21 6.57 -0.87
CA ARG A 93 -2.96 6.87 0.52
C ARG A 93 -4.05 7.81 1.00
N TRP A 94 -4.73 7.42 2.05
CA TRP A 94 -5.80 8.23 2.62
C TRP A 94 -5.42 8.62 4.03
N VAL A 95 -5.83 9.79 4.43
CA VAL A 95 -5.66 10.26 5.80
C VAL A 95 -7.03 10.51 6.34
N ALA A 96 -7.31 10.00 7.54
CA ALA A 96 -8.62 10.20 8.14
C ALA A 96 -8.83 11.66 8.40
N GLU A 97 -10.03 12.14 8.12
CA GLU A 97 -10.30 13.53 8.31
C GLU A 97 -10.37 13.89 9.75
N SER A 98 -10.01 15.08 10.06
CA SER A 98 -10.04 15.49 11.43
C SER A 98 -11.37 16.01 11.75
N ASP A 99 -11.50 16.66 12.87
CA ASP A 99 -12.74 17.23 13.25
C ASP A 99 -13.10 18.39 12.47
N GLU A 100 -12.24 18.99 11.68
CA GLU A 100 -12.58 20.14 10.99
C GLU A 100 -13.59 19.88 9.98
N PRO A 101 -14.31 20.87 9.53
CA PRO A 101 -15.32 20.70 8.53
C PRO A 101 -14.70 20.00 7.36
N GLN A 102 -15.31 18.99 6.85
CA GLN A 102 -14.76 18.25 5.87
C GLN A 102 -15.06 18.71 4.53
N GLN A 103 -14.24 18.43 3.61
CA GLN A 103 -14.56 18.62 2.33
C GLN A 103 -15.52 17.60 2.03
N GLU A 104 -16.21 17.70 1.02
CA GLU A 104 -17.07 16.78 0.72
C GLU A 104 -16.47 15.57 0.30
N GLN A 105 -16.57 14.51 0.88
CA GLN A 105 -16.16 13.30 0.47
C GLN A 105 -17.34 12.49 0.26
N PRO A 106 -17.38 11.61 -0.69
CA PRO A 106 -18.50 10.81 -0.94
C PRO A 106 -18.82 10.00 0.27
N GLU A 107 -20.03 10.05 0.69
CA GLU A 107 -20.39 9.35 1.79
C GLU A 107 -20.52 7.93 1.48
N PRO A 108 -20.11 7.03 2.28
CA PRO A 108 -20.30 5.64 2.06
C PRO A 108 -21.77 5.34 2.09
N PRO A 109 -22.22 4.32 1.51
CA PRO A 109 -23.61 3.96 1.58
C PRO A 109 -24.01 3.87 3.00
N ALA A 110 -24.93 4.63 3.36
CA ALA A 110 -25.26 4.76 4.71
C ALA A 110 -25.97 3.61 5.28
N ALA A 111 -26.71 2.94 4.52
CA ALA A 111 -27.55 1.96 5.08
C ALA A 111 -26.86 0.91 5.86
N PRO A 112 -25.85 0.30 5.39
CA PRO A 112 -25.25 -0.72 6.19
C PRO A 112 -24.65 -0.15 7.43
N ALA A 113 -24.07 0.97 7.30
CA ALA A 113 -23.45 1.56 8.43
C ALA A 113 -24.46 1.93 9.46
N ALA A 114 -25.52 2.46 9.01
CA ALA A 114 -26.52 2.86 9.95
C ALA A 114 -27.08 1.67 10.64
N ALA A 115 -27.27 0.61 9.94
CA ALA A 115 -27.82 -0.53 10.56
C ALA A 115 -26.90 -1.06 11.60
N LEU A 116 -25.63 -1.08 11.33
CA LEU A 116 -24.74 -1.55 12.31
C LEU A 116 -24.70 -0.68 13.50
N ARG A 117 -24.72 0.58 13.30
CA ARG A 117 -24.66 1.46 14.39
C ARG A 117 -25.81 1.29 15.26
N ARG A 118 -26.94 1.13 14.69
CA ARG A 118 -28.05 1.02 15.47
C ARG A 118 -28.05 -0.22 16.19
N SER A 119 -27.64 -1.27 15.60
CA SER A 119 -27.67 -2.43 16.30
C SER A 119 -26.76 -2.38 17.43
N ALA A 120 -25.68 -1.73 17.29
CA ALA A 120 -24.77 -1.62 18.37
C ALA A 120 -25.37 -0.81 19.43
N ALA A 121 -26.08 0.15 19.06
CA ALA A 121 -26.60 1.00 20.04
C ALA A 121 -27.73 0.39 20.65
N GLY A 122 -28.37 -0.36 19.93
CA GLY A 122 -29.59 -0.85 20.53
C GLY A 122 -29.45 -2.02 20.73
#